data_6d821cbe5d6b96c5e5bc58bea0821968
#
_entry.id   6d821cbe5d6b96c5e5bc58bea0821968
#
_cell.length_a   1.000
_cell.length_b   1.000
_cell.length_c   1.000
_cell.angle_alpha   90.00
_cell.angle_beta   90.00
_cell.angle_gamma   90.00
#
_symmetry.space_group_name_H-M   'P 1'
#
loop_
_entity.id
_entity.type
_entity.pdbx_description
1 polymer ?
#
loop_
_entity_poly.entity_id
_entity_poly.type
_entity_poly.pdbx_seq_one_letter_code
_entity_poly.pdbx_strand_id
1 'polypeptide(L)'
;MSMSGNESNRRDLLVLGAGQLGMAVLRALAPCAAERCQSVTVVVSPQTVSSSRPGDIETLGILQALGVEVIGFDLAGDADALKALFERYRTVVNCTGFVAGPGTQLKITRAALDAKVERYFPWQFGVDYDVIGRGSGQPVFDEQYEVRQLLRAQQQTEWVIISTGMFTSFLFEPEFDVVNLAARTVHGLGSWNTRVTVTTPEDIGRLTTEILLTEPRIANEVVYVAGDTISYGELAEVVERVTGQAFEKTLWSLDKLRADLAQTPDDVMTRYRAAFALGDGMWWDKATTFNAKHRIETVDVARYLRHLLEV
;
A
#
# COMPACT_ATOMS: atom_id res chain seq x y z
N MET A 1 25.16 31.80 -10.86
CA MET A 1 25.44 31.01 -12.07
C MET A 1 24.34 30.00 -12.25
N SER A 2 23.69 30.12 -13.31
CA SER A 2 22.53 29.47 -13.94
C SER A 2 22.31 28.00 -13.60
N MET A 3 21.36 27.71 -12.70
CA MET A 3 20.72 26.40 -12.51
C MET A 3 19.19 26.49 -12.78
N SER A 4 18.75 27.27 -13.74
CA SER A 4 17.32 27.55 -13.95
C SER A 4 16.74 27.01 -15.27
N GLY A 5 17.45 26.12 -15.96
CA GLY A 5 17.03 25.67 -17.32
C GLY A 5 16.22 24.37 -17.38
N ASN A 6 16.21 23.54 -16.35
CA ASN A 6 15.60 22.19 -16.42
C ASN A 6 14.32 22.02 -15.59
N GLU A 7 14.03 22.95 -14.69
CA GLU A 7 12.85 22.85 -13.79
C GLU A 7 11.52 23.18 -14.50
N SER A 8 11.55 24.00 -15.56
CA SER A 8 10.31 24.44 -16.24
C SER A 8 9.68 23.41 -17.18
N ASN A 9 10.33 22.25 -17.40
CA ASN A 9 9.88 21.24 -18.37
C ASN A 9 9.51 19.88 -17.76
N ARG A 10 9.48 19.77 -16.43
CA ARG A 10 9.05 18.53 -15.74
C ARG A 10 7.54 18.46 -15.71
N ARG A 11 7.00 17.26 -15.99
CA ARG A 11 5.59 16.93 -15.77
C ARG A 11 5.29 16.83 -14.26
N ASP A 12 4.01 16.93 -13.88
CA ASP A 12 3.67 17.04 -12.46
C ASP A 12 3.76 15.70 -11.73
N LEU A 13 2.95 14.72 -12.12
CA LEU A 13 2.74 13.51 -11.34
C LEU A 13 2.95 12.26 -12.19
N LEU A 14 3.75 11.32 -11.67
CA LEU A 14 3.92 9.97 -12.20
C LEU A 14 3.47 8.94 -11.17
N VAL A 15 2.48 8.14 -11.51
CA VAL A 15 2.04 7.00 -10.70
C VAL A 15 2.60 5.72 -11.31
N LEU A 16 3.24 4.88 -10.50
CA LEU A 16 3.78 3.61 -10.96
C LEU A 16 2.80 2.48 -10.63
N GLY A 17 2.27 1.83 -11.65
CA GLY A 17 1.33 0.71 -11.55
C GLY A 17 -0.13 1.13 -11.49
N ALA A 18 -0.98 0.35 -12.20
CA ALA A 18 -2.44 0.48 -12.24
C ALA A 18 -3.15 -0.79 -11.74
N GLY A 19 -2.55 -1.48 -10.76
CA GLY A 19 -3.22 -2.55 -10.01
C GLY A 19 -4.25 -1.97 -9.02
N GLN A 20 -4.78 -2.80 -8.13
CA GLN A 20 -5.83 -2.41 -7.17
C GLN A 20 -5.50 -1.09 -6.44
N LEU A 21 -4.31 -0.99 -5.84
CA LEU A 21 -3.85 0.21 -5.15
C LEU A 21 -3.68 1.40 -6.11
N GLY A 22 -2.98 1.20 -7.23
CA GLY A 22 -2.73 2.27 -8.20
C GLY A 22 -4.02 2.84 -8.79
N MET A 23 -4.99 2.00 -9.10
CA MET A 23 -6.30 2.44 -9.58
C MET A 23 -7.08 3.21 -8.51
N ALA A 24 -7.01 2.80 -7.24
CA ALA A 24 -7.64 3.53 -6.14
C ALA A 24 -7.01 4.93 -5.97
N VAL A 25 -5.68 5.04 -6.03
CA VAL A 25 -4.98 6.32 -6.00
C VAL A 25 -5.35 7.17 -7.21
N LEU A 26 -5.32 6.62 -8.43
CA LEU A 26 -5.61 7.36 -9.66
C LEU A 26 -7.05 7.89 -9.72
N ARG A 27 -8.02 7.09 -9.27
CA ARG A 27 -9.44 7.52 -9.20
C ARG A 27 -9.65 8.69 -8.24
N ALA A 28 -8.90 8.74 -7.14
CA ALA A 28 -8.97 9.84 -6.19
C ALA A 28 -8.15 11.06 -6.66
N LEU A 29 -6.95 10.82 -7.19
CA LEU A 29 -5.98 11.87 -7.52
C LEU A 29 -6.32 12.62 -8.82
N ALA A 30 -6.72 11.91 -9.87
CA ALA A 30 -6.86 12.51 -11.20
C ALA A 30 -7.87 13.68 -11.24
N PRO A 31 -9.07 13.58 -10.63
CA PRO A 31 -10.01 14.71 -10.58
C PRO A 31 -9.40 15.93 -9.85
N CYS A 32 -8.77 15.70 -8.69
CA CYS A 32 -8.17 16.77 -7.89
C CYS A 32 -6.97 17.42 -8.59
N ALA A 33 -6.18 16.64 -9.33
CA ALA A 33 -5.07 17.14 -10.13
C ALA A 33 -5.57 18.00 -11.30
N ALA A 34 -6.64 17.56 -11.97
CA ALA A 34 -7.26 18.33 -13.08
C ALA A 34 -7.77 19.69 -12.61
N GLU A 35 -8.38 19.78 -11.43
CA GLU A 35 -8.82 21.06 -10.84
C GLU A 35 -7.64 22.03 -10.59
N ARG A 36 -6.44 21.48 -10.37
CA ARG A 36 -5.20 22.26 -10.16
C ARG A 36 -4.37 22.43 -11.41
N CYS A 37 -4.90 22.06 -12.56
CA CYS A 37 -4.19 22.08 -13.85
C CYS A 37 -2.89 21.27 -13.85
N GLN A 38 -2.84 20.18 -13.07
CA GLN A 38 -1.70 19.28 -12.97
C GLN A 38 -1.90 18.05 -13.88
N SER A 39 -0.84 17.63 -14.55
CA SER A 39 -0.84 16.42 -15.37
C SER A 39 -0.59 15.17 -14.54
N VAL A 40 -1.33 14.11 -14.81
CA VAL A 40 -1.12 12.79 -14.21
C VAL A 40 -0.77 11.78 -15.30
N THR A 41 0.36 11.11 -15.14
CA THR A 41 0.80 10.02 -16.00
C THR A 41 0.86 8.73 -15.17
N VAL A 42 0.43 7.61 -15.74
CA VAL A 42 0.59 6.30 -15.10
C VAL A 42 1.50 5.39 -15.93
N VAL A 43 2.38 4.69 -15.23
CA VAL A 43 3.20 3.61 -15.80
C VAL A 43 2.45 2.29 -15.66
N VAL A 44 2.26 1.59 -16.76
CA VAL A 44 1.82 0.19 -16.79
C VAL A 44 2.84 -0.66 -17.55
N SER A 45 2.72 -1.98 -17.47
CA SER A 45 3.62 -2.83 -18.25
C SER A 45 3.41 -2.61 -19.76
N PRO A 46 4.46 -2.73 -20.60
CA PRO A 46 4.31 -2.64 -22.05
C PRO A 46 3.27 -3.63 -22.60
N GLN A 47 3.18 -4.81 -21.98
CA GLN A 47 2.20 -5.83 -22.32
C GLN A 47 0.76 -5.37 -22.06
N THR A 48 0.52 -4.62 -20.99
CA THR A 48 -0.81 -4.06 -20.67
C THR A 48 -1.27 -3.09 -21.76
N VAL A 49 -0.37 -2.22 -22.26
CA VAL A 49 -0.71 -1.23 -23.30
C VAL A 49 -1.11 -1.90 -24.62
N SER A 50 -0.47 -3.02 -24.96
CA SER A 50 -0.74 -3.76 -26.20
C SER A 50 -1.72 -4.94 -26.01
N SER A 51 -2.32 -5.07 -24.82
CA SER A 51 -3.15 -6.21 -24.46
C SER A 51 -4.52 -6.16 -25.13
N SER A 52 -5.01 -7.34 -25.53
CA SER A 52 -6.40 -7.54 -25.94
C SER A 52 -7.25 -8.20 -24.85
N ARG A 53 -6.72 -8.41 -23.64
CA ARG A 53 -7.48 -8.99 -22.52
C ARG A 53 -8.56 -8.03 -22.04
N PRO A 54 -9.79 -8.48 -21.80
CA PRO A 54 -10.89 -7.61 -21.38
C PRO A 54 -10.57 -6.72 -20.18
N GLY A 55 -9.94 -7.27 -19.13
CA GLY A 55 -9.58 -6.49 -17.94
C GLY A 55 -8.54 -5.39 -18.18
N ASP A 56 -7.57 -5.61 -19.09
CA ASP A 56 -6.60 -4.57 -19.47
C ASP A 56 -7.28 -3.46 -20.28
N ILE A 57 -8.17 -3.83 -21.21
CA ILE A 57 -8.94 -2.88 -22.02
C ILE A 57 -9.84 -2.02 -21.12
N GLU A 58 -10.52 -2.64 -20.16
CA GLU A 58 -11.35 -1.92 -19.19
C GLU A 58 -10.51 -0.95 -18.36
N THR A 59 -9.36 -1.41 -17.83
CA THR A 59 -8.44 -0.57 -17.06
C THR A 59 -7.97 0.63 -17.87
N LEU A 60 -7.52 0.43 -19.11
CA LEU A 60 -7.09 1.50 -20.01
C LEU A 60 -8.23 2.47 -20.33
N GLY A 61 -9.45 1.97 -20.54
CA GLY A 61 -10.64 2.79 -20.74
C GLY A 61 -10.98 3.68 -19.55
N ILE A 62 -10.87 3.15 -18.33
CA ILE A 62 -11.06 3.93 -17.10
C ILE A 62 -9.98 5.01 -16.99
N LEU A 63 -8.72 4.69 -17.23
CA LEU A 63 -7.61 5.66 -17.16
C LEU A 63 -7.80 6.79 -18.18
N GLN A 64 -8.22 6.46 -19.39
CA GLN A 64 -8.54 7.44 -20.40
C GLN A 64 -9.71 8.36 -19.98
N ALA A 65 -10.77 7.79 -19.40
CA ALA A 65 -11.92 8.55 -18.90
C ALA A 65 -11.55 9.50 -17.75
N LEU A 66 -10.54 9.13 -16.95
CA LEU A 66 -9.98 9.98 -15.88
C LEU A 66 -9.03 11.07 -16.43
N GLY A 67 -8.73 11.11 -17.72
CA GLY A 67 -7.77 12.04 -18.30
C GLY A 67 -6.32 11.76 -17.92
N VAL A 68 -6.01 10.52 -17.51
CA VAL A 68 -4.66 10.09 -17.13
C VAL A 68 -3.89 9.64 -18.38
N GLU A 69 -2.69 10.18 -18.58
CA GLU A 69 -1.79 9.70 -19.63
C GLU A 69 -1.21 8.33 -19.25
N VAL A 70 -1.28 7.38 -20.17
CA VAL A 70 -0.77 6.02 -19.97
C VAL A 70 0.52 5.81 -20.75
N ILE A 71 1.57 5.37 -20.08
CA ILE A 71 2.82 4.96 -20.72
C ILE A 71 3.17 3.52 -20.38
N GLY A 72 3.60 2.77 -21.40
CA GLY A 72 4.14 1.43 -21.22
C GLY A 72 5.63 1.50 -20.85
N PHE A 73 6.01 0.95 -19.68
CA PHE A 73 7.41 0.91 -19.26
C PHE A 73 7.69 -0.32 -18.39
N ASP A 74 8.84 -0.95 -18.60
CA ASP A 74 9.28 -2.09 -17.80
C ASP A 74 10.01 -1.63 -16.52
N LEU A 75 9.30 -1.62 -15.39
CA LEU A 75 9.85 -1.26 -14.09
C LEU A 75 10.86 -2.29 -13.55
N ALA A 76 10.87 -3.51 -14.09
CA ALA A 76 11.87 -4.52 -13.77
C ALA A 76 13.18 -4.34 -14.58
N GLY A 77 13.14 -3.52 -15.63
CA GLY A 77 14.23 -3.27 -16.56
C GLY A 77 15.41 -2.48 -15.98
N ASP A 78 16.12 -1.82 -16.87
CA ASP A 78 17.35 -1.09 -16.57
C ASP A 78 17.16 0.09 -15.62
N ALA A 79 18.09 0.26 -14.68
CA ALA A 79 18.03 1.32 -13.67
C ALA A 79 18.26 2.74 -14.26
N ASP A 80 19.12 2.86 -15.28
CA ASP A 80 19.39 4.15 -15.94
C ASP A 80 18.18 4.59 -16.76
N ALA A 81 17.46 3.65 -17.38
CA ALA A 81 16.20 3.92 -18.07
C ALA A 81 15.09 4.38 -17.10
N LEU A 82 15.01 3.77 -15.90
CA LEU A 82 14.12 4.22 -14.83
C LEU A 82 14.45 5.64 -14.38
N LYS A 83 15.72 5.92 -14.12
CA LYS A 83 16.19 7.26 -13.75
C LYS A 83 15.81 8.27 -14.83
N ALA A 84 16.10 8.01 -16.10
CA ALA A 84 15.77 8.88 -17.21
C ALA A 84 14.26 9.14 -17.34
N LEU A 85 13.43 8.13 -17.04
CA LEU A 85 11.97 8.32 -16.94
C LEU A 85 11.62 9.29 -15.82
N PHE A 86 12.15 9.07 -14.60
CA PHE A 86 11.80 9.85 -13.42
C PHE A 86 12.28 11.30 -13.49
N GLU A 87 13.40 11.59 -14.16
CA GLU A 87 13.88 12.95 -14.40
C GLU A 87 12.88 13.87 -15.12
N ARG A 88 11.87 13.28 -15.76
CA ARG A 88 10.82 14.00 -16.49
C ARG A 88 9.66 14.45 -15.59
N TYR A 89 9.64 14.04 -14.31
CA TYR A 89 8.52 14.27 -13.41
C TYR A 89 8.97 14.96 -12.11
N ARG A 90 8.07 15.76 -11.53
CA ARG A 90 8.29 16.40 -10.22
C ARG A 90 8.02 15.44 -9.08
N THR A 91 6.89 14.74 -9.14
CA THR A 91 6.44 13.83 -8.09
C THR A 91 6.25 12.42 -8.65
N VAL A 92 6.77 11.42 -7.94
CA VAL A 92 6.58 10.01 -8.24
C VAL A 92 5.85 9.32 -7.09
N VAL A 93 4.74 8.65 -7.39
CA VAL A 93 3.96 7.84 -6.44
C VAL A 93 4.05 6.37 -6.86
N ASN A 94 4.66 5.56 -6.02
CA ASN A 94 4.90 4.16 -6.32
C ASN A 94 3.78 3.26 -5.76
N CYS A 95 2.97 2.68 -6.65
CA CYS A 95 1.89 1.75 -6.33
C CYS A 95 2.12 0.34 -6.90
N THR A 96 3.36 -0.03 -7.26
CA THR A 96 3.65 -1.27 -7.99
C THR A 96 3.49 -2.54 -7.17
N GLY A 97 3.52 -2.46 -5.85
CA GLY A 97 3.54 -3.66 -5.03
C GLY A 97 4.83 -4.47 -5.19
N PHE A 98 4.73 -5.76 -4.90
CA PHE A 98 5.86 -6.70 -4.90
C PHE A 98 5.93 -7.57 -6.17
N VAL A 99 5.17 -7.21 -7.21
CA VAL A 99 4.94 -8.05 -8.40
C VAL A 99 6.23 -8.36 -9.17
N ALA A 100 7.20 -7.45 -9.16
CA ALA A 100 8.47 -7.63 -9.87
C ALA A 100 9.56 -8.34 -9.04
N GLY A 101 9.20 -8.86 -7.85
CA GLY A 101 10.09 -9.64 -6.99
C GLY A 101 11.04 -8.82 -6.11
N PRO A 102 11.88 -9.53 -5.32
CA PRO A 102 12.81 -8.92 -4.38
C PRO A 102 13.79 -7.94 -5.04
N GLY A 103 14.13 -6.86 -4.33
CA GLY A 103 15.07 -5.83 -4.80
C GLY A 103 14.44 -4.74 -5.68
N THR A 104 13.19 -4.93 -6.12
CA THR A 104 12.49 -3.99 -7.00
C THR A 104 12.24 -2.66 -6.32
N GLN A 105 11.80 -2.66 -5.07
CA GLN A 105 11.51 -1.42 -4.34
C GLN A 105 12.77 -0.61 -4.05
N LEU A 106 13.88 -1.29 -3.74
CA LEU A 106 15.19 -0.66 -3.59
C LEU A 106 15.67 -0.04 -4.91
N LYS A 107 15.50 -0.75 -6.03
CA LYS A 107 15.88 -0.26 -7.36
C LYS A 107 15.07 0.98 -7.75
N ILE A 108 13.76 0.94 -7.62
CA ILE A 108 12.86 2.08 -7.92
C ILE A 108 13.22 3.27 -7.03
N THR A 109 13.43 3.05 -5.73
CA THR A 109 13.79 4.11 -4.80
C THR A 109 15.12 4.75 -5.16
N ARG A 110 16.18 3.96 -5.46
CA ARG A 110 17.46 4.50 -5.92
C ARG A 110 17.30 5.32 -7.19
N ALA A 111 16.57 4.81 -8.18
CA ALA A 111 16.34 5.54 -9.43
C ALA A 111 15.60 6.88 -9.19
N ALA A 112 14.64 6.93 -8.25
CA ALA A 112 13.95 8.18 -7.88
C ALA A 112 14.90 9.18 -7.22
N LEU A 113 15.78 8.71 -6.32
CA LEU A 113 16.78 9.55 -5.65
C LEU A 113 17.86 10.05 -6.64
N ASP A 114 18.34 9.17 -7.54
CA ASP A 114 19.34 9.51 -8.55
C ASP A 114 18.78 10.49 -9.61
N ALA A 115 17.48 10.41 -9.90
CA ALA A 115 16.76 11.35 -10.76
C ALA A 115 16.48 12.68 -10.06
N LYS A 116 16.70 12.78 -8.74
CA LYS A 116 16.41 13.96 -7.92
C LYS A 116 14.99 14.47 -8.15
N VAL A 117 14.01 13.57 -8.11
CA VAL A 117 12.61 13.99 -8.14
C VAL A 117 12.33 14.90 -6.95
N GLU A 118 11.49 15.90 -7.13
CA GLU A 118 11.20 16.85 -6.05
C GLU A 118 10.55 16.13 -4.88
N ARG A 119 9.62 15.17 -5.17
CA ARG A 119 8.86 14.47 -4.14
C ARG A 119 8.63 13.00 -4.51
N TYR A 120 8.82 12.11 -3.56
CA TYR A 120 8.67 10.67 -3.74
C TYR A 120 7.79 10.03 -2.68
N PHE A 121 6.78 9.29 -3.12
CA PHE A 121 5.94 8.43 -2.31
C PHE A 121 6.32 6.97 -2.62
N PRO A 122 7.12 6.32 -1.79
CA PRO A 122 7.53 4.92 -2.01
C PRO A 122 6.34 3.97 -1.84
N TRP A 123 6.43 2.77 -2.40
CA TRP A 123 5.47 1.72 -2.05
C TRP A 123 5.73 1.25 -0.63
N GLN A 124 5.08 1.88 0.33
CA GLN A 124 5.19 1.66 1.76
C GLN A 124 3.80 1.55 2.41
N PHE A 125 2.77 1.29 1.60
CA PHE A 125 1.37 1.16 2.00
C PHE A 125 1.16 -0.15 2.77
N GLY A 126 1.71 -0.21 3.96
CA GLY A 126 1.77 -1.40 4.80
C GLY A 126 1.97 -1.05 6.27
N VAL A 127 2.65 -1.92 6.98
CA VAL A 127 2.89 -1.90 8.42
C VAL A 127 4.01 -0.93 8.83
N ASP A 128 4.30 -0.81 10.13
CA ASP A 128 5.41 0.00 10.59
C ASP A 128 6.73 -0.75 10.54
N TYR A 129 7.43 -0.65 9.43
CA TYR A 129 8.68 -1.34 9.20
C TYR A 129 9.83 -0.86 10.10
N ASP A 130 9.73 0.34 10.70
CA ASP A 130 10.74 0.80 11.67
C ASP A 130 10.63 0.05 13.01
N VAL A 131 9.40 -0.21 13.46
CA VAL A 131 9.14 -0.99 14.68
C VAL A 131 9.45 -2.47 14.47
N ILE A 132 9.05 -3.02 13.32
CA ILE A 132 9.30 -4.43 12.97
C ILE A 132 10.79 -4.69 12.83
N GLY A 133 11.53 -3.77 12.20
CA GLY A 133 12.95 -3.95 11.94
C GLY A 133 13.23 -5.06 10.92
N ARG A 134 14.45 -5.61 11.02
CA ARG A 134 14.91 -6.73 10.19
C ARG A 134 14.63 -8.07 10.86
N GLY A 135 14.51 -9.11 10.04
CA GLY A 135 14.44 -10.49 10.53
C GLY A 135 13.06 -10.91 11.04
N SER A 136 12.01 -10.27 10.56
CA SER A 136 10.62 -10.63 10.87
C SER A 136 10.19 -12.00 10.31
N GLY A 137 11.02 -12.61 9.46
CA GLY A 137 10.67 -13.82 8.70
C GLY A 137 9.92 -13.51 7.39
N GLN A 138 9.58 -12.24 7.14
CA GLN A 138 8.95 -11.79 5.90
C GLN A 138 9.94 -10.90 5.11
N PRO A 139 10.59 -11.42 4.06
CA PRO A 139 11.62 -10.68 3.30
C PRO A 139 11.14 -9.36 2.71
N VAL A 140 9.84 -9.27 2.39
CA VAL A 140 9.22 -8.02 1.93
C VAL A 140 9.39 -6.90 2.97
N PHE A 141 9.25 -7.21 4.25
CA PHE A 141 9.36 -6.21 5.32
C PHE A 141 10.79 -5.72 5.48
N ASP A 142 11.77 -6.62 5.36
CA ASP A 142 13.18 -6.26 5.42
C ASP A 142 13.55 -5.29 4.27
N GLU A 143 13.08 -5.54 3.04
CA GLU A 143 13.30 -4.64 1.90
C GLU A 143 12.66 -3.27 2.14
N GLN A 144 11.45 -3.20 2.71
CA GLN A 144 10.79 -1.94 3.01
C GLN A 144 11.52 -1.16 4.12
N TYR A 145 12.08 -1.85 5.10
CA TYR A 145 12.95 -1.22 6.09
C TYR A 145 14.18 -0.59 5.43
N GLU A 146 14.86 -1.28 4.50
CA GLU A 146 16.01 -0.73 3.75
C GLU A 146 15.62 0.49 2.90
N VAL A 147 14.44 0.48 2.29
CA VAL A 147 13.91 1.65 1.56
C VAL A 147 13.82 2.87 2.49
N ARG A 148 13.31 2.70 3.72
CA ARG A 148 13.26 3.78 4.73
C ARG A 148 14.64 4.32 5.07
N GLN A 149 15.66 3.45 5.18
CA GLN A 149 17.04 3.88 5.44
C GLN A 149 17.61 4.70 4.28
N LEU A 150 17.37 4.28 3.03
CA LEU A 150 17.82 5.05 1.85
C LEU A 150 17.19 6.44 1.80
N LEU A 151 15.88 6.55 2.07
CA LEU A 151 15.17 7.83 2.05
C LEU A 151 15.71 8.79 3.11
N ARG A 152 16.03 8.31 4.31
CA ARG A 152 16.55 9.13 5.41
C ARG A 152 18.02 9.52 5.24
N ALA A 153 18.78 8.79 4.43
CA ALA A 153 20.21 9.05 4.20
C ALA A 153 20.48 10.21 3.25
N GLN A 154 19.44 10.87 2.70
CA GLN A 154 19.57 11.95 1.72
C GLN A 154 18.65 13.14 2.05
N GLN A 155 18.88 14.30 1.40
CA GLN A 155 18.14 15.55 1.62
C GLN A 155 17.74 16.26 0.31
N GLN A 156 17.87 15.59 -0.85
CA GLN A 156 17.60 16.20 -2.14
C GLN A 156 16.18 15.97 -2.63
N THR A 157 15.62 14.81 -2.29
CA THR A 157 14.25 14.42 -2.63
C THR A 157 13.40 14.41 -1.36
N GLU A 158 12.33 15.18 -1.33
CA GLU A 158 11.33 15.06 -0.27
C GLU A 158 10.62 13.71 -0.37
N TRP A 159 10.42 13.05 0.74
CA TRP A 159 9.72 11.77 0.75
C TRP A 159 8.56 11.79 1.72
N VAL A 160 7.52 11.03 1.39
CA VAL A 160 6.38 10.79 2.28
C VAL A 160 6.06 9.30 2.28
N ILE A 161 6.23 8.67 3.42
CA ILE A 161 5.87 7.27 3.65
C ILE A 161 4.44 7.24 4.20
N ILE A 162 3.54 6.47 3.57
CA ILE A 162 2.18 6.29 4.06
C ILE A 162 2.06 4.86 4.59
N SER A 163 1.95 4.73 5.93
CA SER A 163 1.70 3.45 6.60
C SER A 163 0.20 3.26 6.79
N THR A 164 -0.34 2.19 6.21
CA THR A 164 -1.79 1.94 6.08
C THR A 164 -2.29 0.72 6.85
N GLY A 165 -1.34 -0.05 7.42
CA GLY A 165 -1.63 -1.40 7.87
C GLY A 165 -1.84 -2.36 6.70
N MET A 166 -2.58 -3.41 6.94
CA MET A 166 -2.96 -4.41 5.96
C MET A 166 -4.19 -3.94 5.15
N PHE A 167 -4.37 -4.39 3.93
CA PHE A 167 -5.65 -4.19 3.24
C PHE A 167 -6.76 -4.91 3.97
N THR A 168 -7.90 -4.23 4.18
CA THR A 168 -9.04 -4.81 4.91
C THR A 168 -9.52 -6.12 4.28
N SER A 169 -9.48 -6.23 2.94
CA SER A 169 -9.83 -7.44 2.20
C SER A 169 -9.01 -8.65 2.63
N PHE A 170 -7.73 -8.44 3.01
CA PHE A 170 -6.82 -9.52 3.35
C PHE A 170 -7.27 -10.33 4.57
N LEU A 171 -8.04 -9.73 5.49
CA LEU A 171 -8.65 -10.45 6.62
C LEU A 171 -9.62 -11.56 6.17
N PHE A 172 -10.20 -11.42 4.99
CA PHE A 172 -11.24 -12.28 4.42
C PHE A 172 -10.74 -13.13 3.25
N GLU A 173 -9.44 -13.02 2.90
CA GLU A 173 -8.84 -13.86 1.85
C GLU A 173 -8.75 -15.32 2.32
N PRO A 174 -9.27 -16.29 1.53
CA PRO A 174 -9.26 -17.71 1.90
C PRO A 174 -7.86 -18.25 2.19
N GLU A 175 -6.85 -17.78 1.46
CA GLU A 175 -5.46 -18.22 1.62
C GLU A 175 -4.82 -17.69 2.89
N PHE A 176 -5.24 -16.52 3.38
CA PHE A 176 -4.79 -15.98 4.66
C PHE A 176 -5.50 -16.65 5.84
N ASP A 177 -6.76 -17.08 5.63
CA ASP A 177 -7.57 -17.92 6.53
C ASP A 177 -7.69 -17.37 7.97
N VAL A 178 -7.79 -16.04 8.09
CA VAL A 178 -8.12 -15.40 9.37
C VAL A 178 -9.63 -15.39 9.57
N VAL A 179 -10.41 -14.99 8.57
CA VAL A 179 -11.88 -15.11 8.56
C VAL A 179 -12.29 -15.91 7.35
N ASN A 180 -12.85 -17.08 7.58
CA ASN A 180 -13.44 -17.90 6.53
C ASN A 180 -14.96 -17.88 6.67
N LEU A 181 -15.62 -17.06 5.86
CA LEU A 181 -17.07 -16.88 5.89
C LEU A 181 -17.83 -18.17 5.49
N ALA A 182 -17.29 -18.93 4.53
CA ALA A 182 -17.90 -20.16 4.05
C ALA A 182 -17.82 -21.30 5.09
N ALA A 183 -16.65 -21.48 5.70
CA ALA A 183 -16.42 -22.47 6.75
C ALA A 183 -16.93 -22.01 8.12
N ARG A 184 -17.25 -20.73 8.29
CA ARG A 184 -17.61 -20.09 9.56
C ARG A 184 -16.55 -20.27 10.63
N THR A 185 -15.30 -19.96 10.28
CA THR A 185 -14.17 -20.00 11.21
C THR A 185 -13.51 -18.64 11.33
N VAL A 186 -12.99 -18.32 12.52
CA VAL A 186 -12.11 -17.18 12.77
C VAL A 186 -10.87 -17.65 13.49
N HIS A 187 -9.70 -17.33 12.94
CA HIS A 187 -8.41 -17.67 13.53
C HIS A 187 -7.75 -16.43 14.14
N GLY A 188 -7.50 -16.45 15.45
CA GLY A 188 -6.65 -15.44 16.10
C GLY A 188 -5.18 -15.75 15.87
N LEU A 189 -4.38 -14.77 15.49
CA LEU A 189 -2.93 -14.95 15.28
C LEU A 189 -2.16 -14.45 16.50
N GLY A 190 -1.38 -15.35 17.12
CA GLY A 190 -0.59 -15.08 18.32
C GLY A 190 -1.43 -15.05 19.59
N SER A 191 -2.36 -14.13 19.71
CA SER A 191 -3.34 -14.04 20.80
C SER A 191 -4.63 -13.36 20.33
N TRP A 192 -5.73 -13.52 21.07
CA TRP A 192 -6.97 -12.80 20.80
C TRP A 192 -6.86 -11.29 21.00
N ASN A 193 -5.87 -10.84 21.78
CA ASN A 193 -5.59 -9.42 22.02
C ASN A 193 -4.59 -8.83 21.01
N THR A 194 -3.95 -9.65 20.16
CA THR A 194 -3.09 -9.15 19.10
C THR A 194 -3.91 -8.30 18.15
N ARG A 195 -3.40 -7.10 17.82
CA ARG A 195 -4.09 -6.10 17.00
C ARG A 195 -3.47 -5.97 15.63
N VAL A 196 -4.29 -5.54 14.69
CA VAL A 196 -3.88 -5.15 13.34
C VAL A 196 -4.59 -3.86 12.96
N THR A 197 -3.87 -2.98 12.24
CA THR A 197 -4.47 -1.87 11.52
C THR A 197 -4.78 -2.30 10.10
N VAL A 198 -5.97 -1.94 9.63
CA VAL A 198 -6.44 -2.26 8.26
C VAL A 198 -7.02 -1.02 7.58
N THR A 199 -6.87 -0.95 6.26
CA THR A 199 -7.42 0.15 5.46
C THR A 199 -7.85 -0.40 4.09
N THR A 200 -8.99 0.04 3.56
CA THR A 200 -9.42 -0.37 2.21
C THR A 200 -8.56 0.31 1.15
N PRO A 201 -8.34 -0.29 -0.02
CA PRO A 201 -7.62 0.34 -1.12
C PRO A 201 -8.22 1.70 -1.52
N GLU A 202 -9.55 1.83 -1.49
CA GLU A 202 -10.27 3.07 -1.80
C GLU A 202 -9.93 4.18 -0.81
N ASP A 203 -9.93 3.88 0.49
CA ASP A 203 -9.52 4.82 1.52
C ASP A 203 -8.03 5.17 1.41
N ILE A 204 -7.17 4.20 1.10
CA ILE A 204 -5.74 4.45 0.85
C ILE A 204 -5.57 5.42 -0.32
N GLY A 205 -6.28 5.22 -1.42
CA GLY A 205 -6.23 6.12 -2.59
C GLY A 205 -6.65 7.54 -2.24
N ARG A 206 -7.76 7.68 -1.54
CA ARG A 206 -8.30 8.97 -1.09
C ARG A 206 -7.36 9.67 -0.11
N LEU A 207 -6.90 8.96 0.91
CA LEU A 207 -5.98 9.50 1.93
C LEU A 207 -4.61 9.85 1.34
N THR A 208 -4.09 9.05 0.39
CA THR A 208 -2.87 9.38 -0.36
C THR A 208 -3.03 10.70 -1.09
N THR A 209 -4.16 10.90 -1.75
CA THR A 209 -4.47 12.17 -2.44
C THR A 209 -4.52 13.35 -1.47
N GLU A 210 -5.22 13.21 -0.34
CA GLU A 210 -5.28 14.25 0.70
C GLU A 210 -3.89 14.60 1.25
N ILE A 211 -3.08 13.60 1.57
CA ILE A 211 -1.70 13.78 2.07
C ILE A 211 -0.81 14.44 1.01
N LEU A 212 -0.95 14.04 -0.25
CA LEU A 212 -0.19 14.61 -1.35
C LEU A 212 -0.52 16.10 -1.57
N LEU A 213 -1.78 16.47 -1.41
CA LEU A 213 -2.30 17.80 -1.72
C LEU A 213 -2.44 18.72 -0.49
N THR A 214 -2.15 18.22 0.72
CA THR A 214 -2.22 18.99 1.96
C THR A 214 -1.24 20.18 1.94
N GLU A 215 -1.72 21.33 2.47
CA GLU A 215 -0.90 22.53 2.69
C GLU A 215 -0.96 22.95 4.19
N PRO A 216 0.18 23.26 4.83
CA PRO A 216 1.54 23.16 4.30
C PRO A 216 1.89 21.70 3.96
N ARG A 217 2.66 21.49 2.89
CA ARG A 217 2.92 20.13 2.41
C ARG A 217 3.73 19.30 3.41
N ILE A 218 3.36 18.06 3.54
CA ILE A 218 4.06 17.07 4.36
C ILE A 218 5.32 16.62 3.62
N ALA A 219 6.47 16.62 4.30
CA ALA A 219 7.73 16.22 3.69
C ALA A 219 8.64 15.53 4.72
N ASN A 220 9.36 14.48 4.28
CA ASN A 220 10.31 13.71 5.07
C ASN A 220 9.70 13.12 6.36
N GLU A 221 8.49 12.57 6.22
CA GLU A 221 7.70 12.08 7.33
C GLU A 221 7.03 10.74 7.00
N VAL A 222 6.82 9.92 8.05
CA VAL A 222 5.95 8.74 8.02
C VAL A 222 4.57 9.15 8.48
N VAL A 223 3.58 9.02 7.61
CA VAL A 223 2.18 9.35 7.88
C VAL A 223 1.40 8.06 8.10
N TYR A 224 0.79 7.92 9.28
CA TYR A 224 -0.05 6.79 9.61
C TYR A 224 -1.51 7.08 9.29
N VAL A 225 -2.18 6.15 8.63
CA VAL A 225 -3.62 6.18 8.35
C VAL A 225 -4.26 4.86 8.81
N ALA A 226 -5.57 4.86 9.04
CA ALA A 226 -6.30 3.65 9.42
C ALA A 226 -7.75 3.71 8.97
N GLY A 227 -8.22 2.68 8.31
CA GLY A 227 -9.63 2.36 8.20
C GLY A 227 -10.16 1.89 9.55
N ASP A 228 -9.49 0.90 10.12
CA ASP A 228 -9.77 0.39 11.44
C ASP A 228 -8.49 -0.10 12.15
N THR A 229 -8.54 -0.22 13.48
CA THR A 229 -7.52 -0.90 14.29
C THR A 229 -8.24 -1.82 15.26
N ILE A 230 -8.10 -3.12 15.06
CA ILE A 230 -8.92 -4.13 15.69
C ILE A 230 -8.06 -5.30 16.18
N SER A 231 -8.43 -5.88 17.34
CA SER A 231 -7.85 -7.17 17.77
C SER A 231 -8.54 -8.34 17.09
N TYR A 232 -7.90 -9.51 17.06
CA TYR A 232 -8.53 -10.71 16.50
C TYR A 232 -9.77 -11.13 17.29
N GLY A 233 -9.82 -10.82 18.60
CA GLY A 233 -11.02 -11.06 19.43
C GLY A 233 -12.17 -10.15 19.01
N GLU A 234 -11.93 -8.84 18.91
CA GLU A 234 -12.91 -7.86 18.41
C GLU A 234 -13.36 -8.19 16.98
N LEU A 235 -12.44 -8.65 16.12
CA LEU A 235 -12.76 -9.10 14.76
C LEU A 235 -13.76 -10.25 14.77
N ALA A 236 -13.55 -11.27 15.61
CA ALA A 236 -14.48 -12.39 15.74
C ALA A 236 -15.88 -11.93 16.18
N GLU A 237 -15.96 -11.00 17.14
CA GLU A 237 -17.22 -10.41 17.58
C GLU A 237 -17.91 -9.59 16.47
N VAL A 238 -17.14 -8.83 15.70
CA VAL A 238 -17.65 -8.07 14.55
C VAL A 238 -18.24 -9.02 13.49
N VAL A 239 -17.51 -10.09 13.16
CA VAL A 239 -17.97 -11.08 12.16
C VAL A 239 -19.28 -11.73 12.60
N GLU A 240 -19.39 -12.22 13.84
CA GLU A 240 -20.63 -12.82 14.35
C GLU A 240 -21.78 -11.81 14.39
N ARG A 241 -21.53 -10.59 14.83
CA ARG A 241 -22.56 -9.54 14.89
C ARG A 241 -23.07 -9.12 13.51
N VAL A 242 -22.20 -8.98 12.52
CA VAL A 242 -22.58 -8.55 11.17
C VAL A 242 -23.27 -9.66 10.40
N THR A 243 -22.80 -10.90 10.51
CA THR A 243 -23.39 -12.05 9.82
C THR A 243 -24.64 -12.59 10.51
N GLY A 244 -24.83 -12.31 11.80
CA GLY A 244 -25.88 -12.93 12.62
C GLY A 244 -25.67 -14.41 12.87
N GLN A 245 -24.45 -14.95 12.66
CA GLN A 245 -24.13 -16.37 12.73
C GLN A 245 -22.99 -16.60 13.74
N ALA A 246 -22.99 -17.77 14.38
CA ALA A 246 -21.88 -18.21 15.23
C ALA A 246 -20.73 -18.72 14.36
N PHE A 247 -19.50 -18.42 14.77
CA PHE A 247 -18.26 -18.87 14.15
C PHE A 247 -17.42 -19.71 15.10
N GLU A 248 -16.80 -20.75 14.59
CA GLU A 248 -15.77 -21.48 15.34
C GLU A 248 -14.53 -20.59 15.47
N LYS A 249 -14.03 -20.43 16.71
CA LYS A 249 -12.92 -19.55 17.05
C LYS A 249 -11.72 -20.39 17.45
N THR A 250 -10.63 -20.33 16.70
CA THR A 250 -9.40 -21.08 16.95
C THR A 250 -8.23 -20.12 17.09
N LEU A 251 -7.46 -20.27 18.16
CA LEU A 251 -6.23 -19.50 18.36
C LEU A 251 -5.03 -20.22 17.73
N TRP A 252 -4.38 -19.59 16.79
CA TRP A 252 -3.08 -20.03 16.29
C TRP A 252 -1.97 -19.32 17.10
N SER A 253 -1.44 -20.02 18.09
CA SER A 253 -0.39 -19.49 18.96
C SER A 253 0.90 -19.19 18.17
N LEU A 254 1.76 -18.33 18.74
CA LEU A 254 3.07 -18.04 18.14
C LEU A 254 3.90 -19.31 17.92
N ASP A 255 3.85 -20.27 18.84
CA ASP A 255 4.61 -21.51 18.71
C ASP A 255 4.09 -22.38 17.55
N LYS A 256 2.75 -22.45 17.38
CA LYS A 256 2.15 -23.12 16.22
C LYS A 256 2.59 -22.45 14.92
N LEU A 257 2.46 -21.13 14.80
CA LEU A 257 2.79 -20.40 13.58
C LEU A 257 4.29 -20.48 13.25
N ARG A 258 5.16 -20.51 14.25
CA ARG A 258 6.59 -20.76 14.06
C ARG A 258 6.88 -22.18 13.58
N ALA A 259 6.17 -23.17 14.12
CA ALA A 259 6.29 -24.55 13.66
C ALA A 259 5.80 -24.73 12.22
N ASP A 260 4.67 -24.09 11.86
CA ASP A 260 4.15 -24.09 10.50
C ASP A 260 5.16 -23.44 9.52
N LEU A 261 5.73 -22.31 9.91
CA LEU A 261 6.75 -21.60 9.10
C LEU A 261 8.02 -22.45 8.92
N ALA A 262 8.43 -23.20 9.93
CA ALA A 262 9.57 -24.09 9.82
C ALA A 262 9.32 -25.27 8.86
N GLN A 263 8.06 -25.71 8.73
CA GLN A 263 7.66 -26.78 7.79
C GLN A 263 7.49 -26.27 6.36
N THR A 264 7.00 -25.05 6.19
CA THR A 264 6.73 -24.44 4.87
C THR A 264 7.37 -23.05 4.77
N PRO A 265 8.71 -22.95 4.82
CA PRO A 265 9.40 -21.66 4.92
C PRO A 265 9.23 -20.78 3.68
N ASP A 266 8.84 -21.36 2.54
CA ASP A 266 8.62 -20.64 1.29
C ASP A 266 7.15 -20.25 1.04
N ASP A 267 6.23 -20.73 1.87
CA ASP A 267 4.82 -20.36 1.77
C ASP A 267 4.60 -18.91 2.23
N VAL A 268 4.11 -18.10 1.30
CA VAL A 268 3.95 -16.65 1.51
C VAL A 268 2.91 -16.36 2.59
N MET A 269 1.80 -17.10 2.63
CA MET A 269 0.73 -16.86 3.60
C MET A 269 1.13 -17.30 5.01
N THR A 270 1.89 -18.40 5.12
CA THR A 270 2.48 -18.82 6.41
C THR A 270 3.44 -17.78 6.97
N ARG A 271 4.28 -17.16 6.11
CA ARG A 271 5.14 -16.04 6.52
C ARG A 271 4.32 -14.85 7.01
N TYR A 272 3.26 -14.46 6.29
CA TYR A 272 2.38 -13.36 6.71
C TYR A 272 1.69 -13.67 8.04
N ARG A 273 1.10 -14.86 8.21
CA ARG A 273 0.46 -15.26 9.46
C ARG A 273 1.43 -15.19 10.65
N ALA A 274 2.64 -15.71 10.48
CA ALA A 274 3.68 -15.67 11.51
C ALA A 274 4.11 -14.22 11.84
N ALA A 275 4.27 -13.36 10.84
CA ALA A 275 4.63 -11.97 11.03
C ALA A 275 3.50 -11.17 11.74
N PHE A 276 2.25 -11.29 11.28
CA PHE A 276 1.13 -10.58 11.90
C PHE A 276 0.80 -11.06 13.32
N ALA A 277 1.21 -12.27 13.69
CA ALA A 277 1.08 -12.78 15.06
C ALA A 277 2.02 -12.10 16.06
N LEU A 278 3.09 -11.43 15.61
CA LEU A 278 4.03 -10.71 16.49
C LEU A 278 3.40 -9.48 17.14
N GLY A 279 2.50 -8.81 16.42
CA GLY A 279 1.74 -7.65 16.92
C GLY A 279 2.50 -6.33 16.81
N ASP A 280 3.77 -6.28 17.19
CA ASP A 280 4.56 -5.05 17.18
C ASP A 280 4.74 -4.52 15.74
N GLY A 281 4.43 -3.23 15.55
CA GLY A 281 4.48 -2.59 14.25
C GLY A 281 3.33 -2.94 13.30
N MET A 282 2.44 -3.87 13.67
CA MET A 282 1.29 -4.27 12.86
C MET A 282 0.05 -3.40 13.09
N TRP A 283 0.08 -2.55 14.09
CA TRP A 283 -1.03 -1.69 14.47
C TRP A 283 -0.55 -0.38 15.09
N TRP A 284 -1.43 0.61 15.10
CA TRP A 284 -1.30 1.88 15.80
C TRP A 284 -2.67 2.40 16.25
N ASP A 285 -2.68 3.33 17.20
CA ASP A 285 -3.90 3.96 17.67
C ASP A 285 -4.54 4.80 16.54
N LYS A 286 -5.74 4.41 16.13
CA LYS A 286 -6.51 5.10 15.10
C LYS A 286 -6.67 6.60 15.42
N ALA A 287 -6.80 6.97 16.69
CA ALA A 287 -6.97 8.37 17.09
C ALA A 287 -5.74 9.25 16.75
N THR A 288 -4.56 8.65 16.58
CA THR A 288 -3.33 9.38 16.26
C THR A 288 -3.06 9.54 14.76
N THR A 289 -3.88 8.92 13.91
CA THR A 289 -3.70 8.89 12.47
C THR A 289 -4.01 10.22 11.79
N PHE A 290 -3.50 10.39 10.57
CA PHE A 290 -3.79 11.54 9.72
C PHE A 290 -5.29 11.73 9.51
N ASN A 291 -5.99 10.67 9.11
CA ASN A 291 -7.43 10.76 8.88
C ASN A 291 -8.23 11.12 10.14
N ALA A 292 -7.85 10.63 11.32
CA ALA A 292 -8.51 11.01 12.56
C ALA A 292 -8.29 12.49 12.90
N LYS A 293 -7.05 12.97 12.80
CA LYS A 293 -6.70 14.39 13.05
C LYS A 293 -7.41 15.35 12.09
N HIS A 294 -7.58 14.94 10.85
CA HIS A 294 -8.25 15.73 9.80
C HIS A 294 -9.76 15.44 9.69
N ARG A 295 -10.33 14.58 10.55
CA ARG A 295 -11.74 14.19 10.57
C ARG A 295 -12.22 13.61 9.22
N ILE A 296 -11.36 12.87 8.57
CA ILE A 296 -11.68 12.16 7.32
C ILE A 296 -12.22 10.78 7.69
N GLU A 297 -13.46 10.52 7.34
CA GLU A 297 -14.10 9.21 7.57
C GLU A 297 -13.48 8.13 6.72
N THR A 298 -13.38 6.93 7.30
CA THR A 298 -12.85 5.73 6.64
C THR A 298 -13.77 4.54 6.90
N VAL A 299 -13.66 3.52 6.06
CA VAL A 299 -14.43 2.28 6.18
C VAL A 299 -13.80 1.40 7.26
N ASP A 300 -14.55 1.11 8.33
CA ASP A 300 -14.19 0.15 9.35
C ASP A 300 -14.46 -1.30 8.89
N VAL A 301 -13.98 -2.29 9.65
CA VAL A 301 -14.16 -3.72 9.33
C VAL A 301 -15.65 -4.11 9.27
N ALA A 302 -16.47 -3.56 10.15
CA ALA A 302 -17.91 -3.91 10.18
C ALA A 302 -18.63 -3.39 8.93
N ARG A 303 -18.31 -2.18 8.48
CA ARG A 303 -18.86 -1.59 7.25
C ARG A 303 -18.34 -2.32 6.01
N TYR A 304 -17.05 -2.64 5.99
CA TYR A 304 -16.45 -3.44 4.91
C TYR A 304 -17.15 -4.80 4.76
N LEU A 305 -17.30 -5.53 5.87
CA LEU A 305 -17.93 -6.85 5.86
C LEU A 305 -19.40 -6.78 5.39
N ARG A 306 -20.16 -5.75 5.79
CA ARG A 306 -21.53 -5.57 5.29
C ARG A 306 -21.55 -5.43 3.76
N HIS A 307 -20.68 -4.59 3.18
CA HIS A 307 -20.57 -4.45 1.74
C HIS A 307 -20.17 -5.77 1.06
N LEU A 308 -19.24 -6.53 1.67
CA LEU A 308 -18.81 -7.83 1.13
C LEU A 308 -19.96 -8.87 1.07
N LEU A 309 -20.92 -8.79 2.00
CA LEU A 309 -22.08 -9.69 2.06
C LEU A 309 -23.24 -9.26 1.16
N GLU A 310 -23.27 -8.01 0.70
CA GLU A 310 -24.30 -7.46 -0.20
C GLU A 310 -24.02 -7.76 -1.68
N VAL A 311 -22.83 -8.20 -2.02
CA VAL A 311 -22.39 -8.56 -3.37
C VAL A 311 -22.52 -10.06 -3.60
#